data_da26f086a341ef39100c6bdab9e797bc
#
_entry.id   da26f086a341ef39100c6bdab9e797bc
#
_cell.length_a   1.000
_cell.length_b   1.000
_cell.length_c   1.000
_cell.angle_alpha   90.00
_cell.angle_beta   90.00
_cell.angle_gamma   90.00
#
_symmetry.space_group_name_H-M   'P 1'
#
loop_
_entity.id
_entity.type
_entity.pdbx_description
1 polymer ?
#
loop_
_entity_poly.entity_id
_entity_poly.type
_entity_poly.pdbx_seq_one_letter_code
_entity_poly.pdbx_strand_id
1 'polypeptide(L)'
;KEDVSFLFIIPNKTVNELYRMLDTDEDATVTVYTSRKNIVFDLDSMIFFSRLIDGEYIDYNRIIVTNHRITVELDRSVLIGALERAALVTEERIAGSVRSHVKLTVEGDYLKISATSTAGSTYEELAIDHEGDDLIIAFNNRYLIDSLRSCTADRVKLSMSSALSSINIEPSEQGEDKELFLLLPVRMKD
;
A
#
# COMPACT_ATOMS: atom_id res chain seq x y z
N LYS A 1 14.36 -3.69 -36.38
CA LYS A 1 13.32 -3.43 -35.35
C LYS A 1 13.75 -2.15 -34.69
N GLU A 2 12.99 -1.08 -34.86
CA GLU A 2 13.16 0.14 -34.08
C GLU A 2 12.64 -0.15 -32.68
N ASP A 3 13.45 0.10 -31.65
CA ASP A 3 13.00 0.07 -30.26
C ASP A 3 12.11 1.29 -30.03
N VAL A 4 10.81 1.07 -30.08
CA VAL A 4 9.81 2.12 -29.84
C VAL A 4 9.44 2.05 -28.35
N SER A 5 9.79 3.10 -27.61
CA SER A 5 9.38 3.26 -26.22
C SER A 5 8.04 3.99 -26.15
N PHE A 6 7.08 3.39 -25.47
CA PHE A 6 5.78 4.00 -25.20
C PHE A 6 5.61 4.19 -23.69
N LEU A 7 5.09 5.34 -23.30
CA LEU A 7 4.66 5.62 -21.94
C LEU A 7 3.16 5.93 -21.96
N PHE A 8 2.37 5.17 -21.21
CA PHE A 8 0.93 5.38 -21.09
C PHE A 8 0.41 4.93 -19.74
N ILE A 9 -0.71 5.52 -19.32
CA ILE A 9 -1.34 5.21 -18.04
C ILE A 9 -2.63 4.43 -18.31
N ILE A 10 -2.68 3.19 -17.81
CA ILE A 10 -3.85 2.32 -17.90
C ILE A 10 -4.69 2.50 -16.61
N PRO A 11 -6.03 2.68 -16.71
CA PRO A 11 -6.90 2.72 -15.53
C PRO A 11 -6.83 1.41 -14.72
N ASN A 12 -6.81 1.51 -13.40
CA ASN A 12 -6.75 0.34 -12.51
C ASN A 12 -7.90 -0.67 -12.79
N LYS A 13 -9.10 -0.17 -13.09
CA LYS A 13 -10.22 -1.03 -13.49
C LYS A 13 -9.88 -1.88 -14.70
N THR A 14 -9.22 -1.29 -15.70
CA THR A 14 -8.80 -2.00 -16.93
C THR A 14 -7.78 -3.09 -16.61
N VAL A 15 -6.80 -2.79 -15.74
CA VAL A 15 -5.80 -3.78 -15.31
C VAL A 15 -6.46 -4.95 -14.59
N ASN A 16 -7.38 -4.67 -13.67
CA ASN A 16 -8.08 -5.71 -12.92
C ASN A 16 -8.97 -6.59 -13.81
N GLU A 17 -9.66 -6.01 -14.80
CA GLU A 17 -10.47 -6.78 -15.75
C GLU A 17 -9.58 -7.60 -16.71
N LEU A 18 -8.48 -7.01 -17.18
CA LEU A 18 -7.52 -7.74 -18.01
C LEU A 18 -6.95 -8.95 -17.25
N TYR A 19 -6.55 -8.76 -15.99
CA TYR A 19 -6.03 -9.84 -15.14
C TYR A 19 -7.01 -11.03 -15.00
N ARG A 20 -8.31 -10.75 -14.96
CA ARG A 20 -9.36 -11.79 -14.90
C ARG A 20 -9.59 -12.50 -16.23
N MET A 21 -9.23 -11.85 -17.34
CA MET A 21 -9.42 -12.37 -18.70
C MET A 21 -8.22 -13.14 -19.22
N LEU A 22 -7.04 -12.92 -18.63
CA LEU A 22 -5.82 -13.61 -19.01
C LEU A 22 -5.93 -15.09 -18.69
N ASP A 23 -5.53 -15.92 -19.65
CA ASP A 23 -5.41 -17.36 -19.47
C ASP A 23 -4.22 -17.67 -18.53
N THR A 24 -4.28 -18.80 -17.86
CA THR A 24 -3.18 -19.35 -17.06
C THR A 24 -2.19 -20.16 -17.89
N ASP A 25 -2.46 -20.33 -19.19
CA ASP A 25 -1.54 -21.00 -20.11
C ASP A 25 -0.31 -20.10 -20.38
N GLU A 26 0.87 -20.59 -20.00
CA GLU A 26 2.14 -19.88 -20.14
C GLU A 26 2.52 -19.61 -21.62
N ASP A 27 1.98 -20.38 -22.55
CA ASP A 27 2.20 -20.22 -23.99
C ASP A 27 1.22 -19.22 -24.63
N ALA A 28 0.19 -18.78 -23.90
CA ALA A 28 -0.79 -17.83 -24.41
C ALA A 28 -0.14 -16.45 -24.66
N THR A 29 -0.47 -15.87 -25.79
CA THR A 29 0.05 -14.56 -26.20
C THR A 29 -1.06 -13.52 -26.24
N VAL A 30 -0.74 -12.30 -25.84
CA VAL A 30 -1.62 -11.14 -25.94
C VAL A 30 -1.02 -10.14 -26.91
N THR A 31 -1.75 -9.80 -27.97
CA THR A 31 -1.32 -8.73 -28.84
C THR A 31 -1.86 -7.40 -28.37
N VAL A 32 -0.99 -6.43 -28.14
CA VAL A 32 -1.35 -5.12 -27.62
C VAL A 32 -1.23 -4.07 -28.72
N TYR A 33 -2.34 -3.39 -28.97
CA TYR A 33 -2.37 -2.23 -29.87
C TYR A 33 -2.58 -0.97 -29.04
N THR A 34 -1.81 0.05 -29.31
CA THR A 34 -1.94 1.34 -28.60
C THR A 34 -2.09 2.49 -29.61
N SER A 35 -2.85 3.49 -29.17
CA SER A 35 -2.99 4.79 -29.83
C SER A 35 -2.83 5.89 -28.79
N ARG A 36 -2.87 7.16 -29.19
CA ARG A 36 -2.71 8.28 -28.25
C ARG A 36 -3.70 8.26 -27.07
N LYS A 37 -4.89 7.69 -27.24
CA LYS A 37 -5.96 7.76 -26.23
C LYS A 37 -6.53 6.39 -25.83
N ASN A 38 -6.14 5.33 -26.50
CA ASN A 38 -6.75 4.03 -26.35
C ASN A 38 -5.71 2.92 -26.37
N ILE A 39 -6.02 1.85 -25.66
CA ILE A 39 -5.28 0.59 -25.66
C ILE A 39 -6.26 -0.54 -25.97
N VAL A 40 -5.82 -1.52 -26.73
CA VAL A 40 -6.58 -2.70 -27.13
C VAL A 40 -5.73 -3.93 -26.84
N PHE A 41 -6.31 -4.89 -26.18
CA PHE A 41 -5.73 -6.20 -25.93
C PHE A 41 -6.50 -7.23 -26.76
N ASP A 42 -5.80 -7.91 -27.65
CA ASP A 42 -6.32 -9.00 -28.46
C ASP A 42 -5.87 -10.32 -27.83
N LEU A 43 -6.85 -11.07 -27.33
CA LEU A 43 -6.70 -12.32 -26.58
C LEU A 43 -7.14 -13.52 -27.44
N ASP A 44 -7.01 -13.46 -28.78
CA ASP A 44 -7.47 -14.43 -29.75
C ASP A 44 -8.99 -14.67 -29.73
N SER A 45 -9.56 -15.04 -28.59
CA SER A 45 -10.99 -15.31 -28.42
C SER A 45 -11.84 -14.06 -28.19
N MET A 46 -11.21 -12.96 -27.75
CA MET A 46 -11.88 -11.70 -27.46
C MET A 46 -10.95 -10.50 -27.63
N ILE A 47 -11.57 -9.35 -27.89
CA ILE A 47 -10.86 -8.08 -27.95
C ILE A 47 -11.32 -7.22 -26.78
N PHE A 48 -10.37 -6.80 -25.93
CA PHE A 48 -10.61 -5.93 -24.82
C PHE A 48 -10.09 -4.53 -25.09
N PHE A 49 -10.96 -3.54 -25.02
CA PHE A 49 -10.69 -2.15 -25.35
C PHE A 49 -10.80 -1.26 -24.12
N SER A 50 -9.85 -0.34 -23.93
CA SER A 50 -9.90 0.66 -22.88
C SER A 50 -9.36 2.02 -23.33
N ARG A 51 -9.85 3.08 -22.66
CA ARG A 51 -9.27 4.42 -22.80
C ARG A 51 -8.09 4.54 -21.84
N LEU A 52 -7.03 5.20 -22.31
CA LEU A 52 -5.90 5.60 -21.48
C LEU A 52 -6.24 6.85 -20.67
N ILE A 53 -5.57 6.99 -19.53
CA ILE A 53 -5.61 8.22 -18.72
C ILE A 53 -4.65 9.22 -19.35
N ASP A 54 -5.15 10.41 -19.69
CA ASP A 54 -4.34 11.51 -20.20
C ASP A 54 -3.67 12.23 -19.02
N GLY A 55 -2.34 12.33 -19.04
CA GLY A 55 -1.56 12.97 -17.98
C GLY A 55 -0.15 12.40 -17.87
N GLU A 56 0.62 13.02 -16.99
CA GLU A 56 1.94 12.51 -16.59
C GLU A 56 1.80 11.60 -15.39
N TYR A 57 2.50 10.48 -15.41
CA TYR A 57 2.59 9.59 -14.24
C TYR A 57 3.43 10.24 -13.16
N ILE A 58 3.04 10.04 -11.91
CA ILE A 58 3.76 10.59 -10.76
C ILE A 58 5.19 10.04 -10.74
N ASP A 59 6.19 10.94 -10.64
CA ASP A 59 7.57 10.54 -10.40
C ASP A 59 7.71 10.05 -8.94
N TYR A 60 7.40 8.77 -8.73
CA TYR A 60 7.43 8.14 -7.41
C TYR A 60 8.84 8.10 -6.80
N ASN A 61 9.90 8.15 -7.61
CA ASN A 61 11.27 8.18 -7.10
C ASN A 61 11.55 9.42 -6.25
N ARG A 62 10.85 10.54 -6.53
CA ARG A 62 10.95 11.77 -5.73
C ARG A 62 10.15 11.72 -4.43
N ILE A 63 9.22 10.78 -4.32
CA ILE A 63 8.33 10.66 -3.16
C ILE A 63 8.87 9.65 -2.15
N ILE A 64 9.64 8.67 -2.64
CA ILE A 64 10.27 7.66 -1.79
C ILE A 64 11.33 8.34 -0.92
N VAL A 65 11.07 8.34 0.39
CA VAL A 65 12.03 8.82 1.40
C VAL A 65 13.09 7.74 1.60
N THR A 66 14.35 8.13 1.55
CA THR A 66 15.49 7.20 1.71
C THR A 66 16.23 7.38 3.03
N ASN A 67 16.06 8.52 3.70
CA ASN A 67 16.75 8.86 4.95
C ASN A 67 15.81 8.65 6.15
N HIS A 68 15.55 7.39 6.47
CA HIS A 68 14.77 7.03 7.65
C HIS A 68 15.66 7.07 8.90
N ARG A 69 15.09 7.50 10.03
CA ARG A 69 15.75 7.56 11.34
C ARG A 69 15.18 6.57 12.33
N ILE A 70 14.02 6.03 12.01
CA ILE A 70 13.26 5.13 12.89
C ILE A 70 12.91 3.91 12.06
N THR A 71 13.25 2.74 12.56
CA THR A 71 12.87 1.46 11.95
C THR A 71 12.19 0.58 12.97
N VAL A 72 11.16 -0.12 12.53
CA VAL A 72 10.39 -1.07 13.32
C VAL A 72 10.26 -2.35 12.51
N GLU A 73 10.69 -3.47 13.07
CA GLU A 73 10.53 -4.79 12.45
C GLU A 73 9.67 -5.70 13.31
N LEU A 74 8.73 -6.38 12.69
CA LEU A 74 7.83 -7.29 13.39
C LEU A 74 7.21 -8.31 12.43
N ASP A 75 6.51 -9.28 13.01
CA ASP A 75 5.70 -10.25 12.25
C ASP A 75 4.53 -9.55 11.57
N ARG A 76 4.42 -9.75 10.25
CA ARG A 76 3.39 -9.15 9.41
C ARG A 76 1.98 -9.60 9.80
N SER A 77 1.80 -10.87 10.09
CA SER A 77 0.49 -11.44 10.43
C SER A 77 -0.02 -10.94 11.77
N VAL A 78 0.86 -10.77 12.74
CA VAL A 78 0.56 -10.20 14.06
C VAL A 78 0.10 -8.75 13.93
N LEU A 79 0.82 -7.95 13.12
CA LEU A 79 0.44 -6.56 12.86
C LEU A 79 -0.91 -6.46 12.14
N ILE A 80 -1.14 -7.26 11.09
CA ILE A 80 -2.43 -7.29 10.38
C ILE A 80 -3.56 -7.63 11.36
N GLY A 81 -3.40 -8.67 12.19
CA GLY A 81 -4.43 -9.06 13.14
C GLY A 81 -4.80 -7.96 14.13
N ALA A 82 -3.82 -7.21 14.65
CA ALA A 82 -4.07 -6.07 15.52
C ALA A 82 -4.81 -4.91 14.80
N LEU A 83 -4.41 -4.62 13.57
CA LEU A 83 -5.07 -3.60 12.74
C LEU A 83 -6.50 -3.99 12.35
N GLU A 84 -6.76 -5.26 12.08
CA GLU A 84 -8.11 -5.77 11.80
C GLU A 84 -9.03 -5.64 13.02
N ARG A 85 -8.54 -5.92 14.23
CA ARG A 85 -9.29 -5.67 15.45
C ARG A 85 -9.55 -4.18 15.67
N ALA A 86 -8.58 -3.32 15.38
CA ALA A 86 -8.77 -1.86 15.40
C ALA A 86 -9.82 -1.41 14.36
N ALA A 87 -9.93 -2.08 13.21
CA ALA A 87 -10.92 -1.78 12.17
C ALA A 87 -12.36 -1.92 12.68
N LEU A 88 -12.62 -2.84 13.62
CA LEU A 88 -13.97 -3.06 14.19
C LEU A 88 -14.57 -1.82 14.86
N VAL A 89 -13.73 -0.93 15.35
CA VAL A 89 -14.15 0.34 15.97
C VAL A 89 -14.03 1.54 15.04
N THR A 90 -13.17 1.49 14.01
CA THR A 90 -12.87 2.64 13.15
C THR A 90 -13.72 2.74 11.89
N GLU A 91 -14.43 1.68 11.49
CA GLU A 91 -15.30 1.69 10.28
C GLU A 91 -16.63 2.41 10.51
N GLU A 92 -16.59 3.62 11.06
CA GLU A 92 -17.78 4.44 11.26
C GLU A 92 -18.06 5.31 10.04
N ARG A 93 -19.21 5.12 9.42
CA ARG A 93 -19.72 5.96 8.33
C ARG A 93 -20.46 7.17 8.91
N ILE A 94 -19.76 8.29 9.10
CA ILE A 94 -20.40 9.56 9.44
C ILE A 94 -20.46 10.43 8.19
N ALA A 95 -21.67 10.77 7.75
CA ALA A 95 -21.96 11.77 6.71
C ALA A 95 -21.10 11.62 5.42
N GLY A 96 -20.95 10.40 4.90
CA GLY A 96 -20.28 10.15 3.61
C GLY A 96 -18.75 10.09 3.65
N SER A 97 -18.12 10.26 4.82
CA SER A 97 -16.67 10.04 4.98
C SER A 97 -16.41 8.90 5.96
N VAL A 98 -15.62 7.93 5.53
CA VAL A 98 -15.12 6.86 6.41
C VAL A 98 -13.89 7.42 7.13
N ARG A 99 -14.00 7.71 8.43
CA ARG A 99 -12.86 8.05 9.27
C ARG A 99 -12.29 6.77 9.86
N SER A 100 -11.49 6.08 9.09
CA SER A 100 -10.80 4.87 9.54
C SER A 100 -9.32 5.20 9.75
N HIS A 101 -8.97 5.81 10.88
CA HIS A 101 -7.57 6.01 11.22
C HIS A 101 -7.17 5.25 12.48
N VAL A 102 -5.98 4.74 12.45
CA VAL A 102 -5.32 4.07 13.56
C VAL A 102 -4.09 4.89 13.96
N LYS A 103 -3.85 5.01 15.24
CA LYS A 103 -2.66 5.65 15.81
C LYS A 103 -1.65 4.57 16.19
N LEU A 104 -0.45 4.70 15.68
CA LEU A 104 0.71 3.89 16.03
C LEU A 104 1.61 4.73 16.93
N THR A 105 2.02 4.17 18.05
CA THR A 105 3.01 4.77 18.95
C THR A 105 4.15 3.78 19.10
N VAL A 106 5.32 4.16 18.57
CA VAL A 106 6.58 3.45 18.77
C VAL A 106 7.18 3.98 20.07
N GLU A 107 7.41 3.13 21.04
CA GLU A 107 7.99 3.50 22.34
C GLU A 107 8.81 2.32 22.88
N GLY A 108 10.13 2.51 22.91
CA GLY A 108 11.05 1.43 23.26
C GLY A 108 10.84 0.20 22.39
N ASP A 109 10.73 -0.97 22.96
CA ASP A 109 10.57 -2.24 22.25
C ASP A 109 9.09 -2.59 21.96
N TYR A 110 8.21 -1.59 21.96
CA TYR A 110 6.77 -1.80 21.74
C TYR A 110 6.18 -0.89 20.70
N LEU A 111 5.32 -1.48 19.85
CA LEU A 111 4.39 -0.79 18.98
C LEU A 111 3.00 -0.81 19.61
N LYS A 112 2.52 0.35 20.06
CA LYS A 112 1.18 0.51 20.62
C LYS A 112 0.23 0.92 19.49
N ILE A 113 -0.85 0.19 19.33
CA ILE A 113 -1.87 0.39 18.30
C ILE A 113 -3.15 0.82 18.97
N SER A 114 -3.64 2.01 18.68
CA SER A 114 -4.88 2.51 19.26
C SER A 114 -5.82 3.12 18.23
N ALA A 115 -7.11 2.89 18.43
CA ALA A 115 -8.16 3.48 17.64
C ALA A 115 -9.35 3.85 18.54
N THR A 116 -10.03 4.95 18.22
CA THR A 116 -11.18 5.43 18.99
C THR A 116 -12.25 5.97 18.04
N SER A 117 -13.49 5.62 18.31
CA SER A 117 -14.68 6.16 17.64
C SER A 117 -15.82 6.34 18.65
N THR A 118 -17.01 6.70 18.18
CA THR A 118 -18.21 6.75 19.01
C THR A 118 -18.68 5.36 19.46
N ALA A 119 -18.28 4.30 18.75
CA ALA A 119 -18.60 2.91 19.06
C ALA A 119 -17.72 2.33 20.18
N GLY A 120 -16.54 2.93 20.42
CA GLY A 120 -15.62 2.44 21.46
C GLY A 120 -14.16 2.75 21.14
N SER A 121 -13.28 2.05 21.84
CA SER A 121 -11.83 2.16 21.64
C SER A 121 -11.16 0.79 21.66
N THR A 122 -10.05 0.70 20.92
CA THR A 122 -9.14 -0.45 20.97
C THR A 122 -7.74 0.01 21.37
N TYR A 123 -7.02 -0.86 22.04
CA TYR A 123 -5.64 -0.68 22.42
C TYR A 123 -4.93 -2.03 22.42
N GLU A 124 -3.80 -2.10 21.73
CA GLU A 124 -2.95 -3.29 21.70
C GLU A 124 -1.48 -2.88 21.76
N GLU A 125 -0.66 -3.76 22.31
CA GLU A 125 0.80 -3.62 22.33
C GLU A 125 1.42 -4.84 21.66
N LEU A 126 2.33 -4.59 20.73
CA LEU A 126 3.10 -5.61 20.02
C LEU A 126 4.58 -5.42 20.34
N ALA A 127 5.28 -6.51 20.64
CA ALA A 127 6.73 -6.49 20.75
C ALA A 127 7.34 -6.30 19.35
N ILE A 128 8.35 -5.46 19.26
CA ILE A 128 9.03 -5.09 17.99
C ILE A 128 10.53 -5.06 18.18
N ASP A 129 11.24 -5.21 17.05
CA ASP A 129 12.64 -4.79 16.98
C ASP A 129 12.63 -3.33 16.51
N HIS A 130 13.15 -2.43 17.35
CA HIS A 130 13.09 -0.99 17.10
C HIS A 130 14.49 -0.37 17.16
N GLU A 131 14.74 0.51 16.18
CA GLU A 131 15.90 1.39 16.16
C GLU A 131 15.45 2.83 15.90
N GLY A 132 16.04 3.76 16.65
CA GLY A 132 15.79 5.21 16.51
C GLY A 132 14.96 5.79 17.64
N ASP A 133 14.35 6.95 17.38
CA ASP A 133 13.57 7.70 18.36
C ASP A 133 12.13 7.19 18.46
N ASP A 134 11.49 7.43 19.60
CA ASP A 134 10.06 7.20 19.76
C ASP A 134 9.24 8.07 18.79
N LEU A 135 8.13 7.54 18.28
CA LEU A 135 7.30 8.25 17.31
C LEU A 135 5.81 7.95 17.53
N ILE A 136 4.99 9.00 17.40
CA ILE A 136 3.54 8.86 17.26
C ILE A 136 3.12 9.27 15.87
N ILE A 137 2.44 8.39 15.16
CA ILE A 137 2.00 8.59 13.78
C ILE A 137 0.64 7.93 13.55
N ALA A 138 -0.17 8.47 12.63
CA ALA A 138 -1.48 7.89 12.34
C ALA A 138 -1.64 7.60 10.84
N PHE A 139 -2.39 6.55 10.53
CA PHE A 139 -2.66 6.13 9.16
C PHE A 139 -4.13 5.82 8.94
N ASN A 140 -4.53 5.86 7.67
CA ASN A 140 -5.74 5.18 7.28
C ASN A 140 -5.54 3.67 7.48
N ASN A 141 -6.33 3.08 8.38
CA ASN A 141 -6.17 1.69 8.79
C ASN A 141 -6.30 0.71 7.60
N ARG A 142 -7.27 0.97 6.72
CA ARG A 142 -7.50 0.14 5.53
C ARG A 142 -6.28 0.13 4.60
N TYR A 143 -5.73 1.30 4.31
CA TYR A 143 -4.56 1.38 3.42
C TYR A 143 -3.32 0.72 4.02
N LEU A 144 -3.16 0.82 5.34
CA LEU A 144 -2.08 0.13 6.05
C LEU A 144 -2.24 -1.39 5.94
N ILE A 145 -3.45 -1.93 6.19
CA ILE A 145 -3.75 -3.35 6.03
C ILE A 145 -3.54 -3.79 4.58
N ASP A 146 -4.04 -3.04 3.61
CA ASP A 146 -3.92 -3.38 2.18
C ASP A 146 -2.44 -3.44 1.75
N SER A 147 -1.60 -2.50 2.22
CA SER A 147 -0.16 -2.51 1.96
C SER A 147 0.52 -3.74 2.58
N LEU A 148 0.21 -4.06 3.83
CA LEU A 148 0.76 -5.23 4.52
C LEU A 148 0.32 -6.55 3.88
N ARG A 149 -0.92 -6.64 3.41
CA ARG A 149 -1.43 -7.83 2.72
C ARG A 149 -0.79 -8.04 1.35
N SER A 150 -0.36 -6.96 0.71
CA SER A 150 0.33 -7.02 -0.59
C SER A 150 1.80 -7.41 -0.45
N CYS A 151 2.40 -7.27 0.74
CA CYS A 151 3.74 -7.75 1.02
C CYS A 151 3.74 -9.28 1.14
N THR A 152 4.74 -9.93 0.53
CA THR A 152 4.80 -11.41 0.50
C THR A 152 5.56 -12.01 1.69
N ALA A 153 6.42 -11.22 2.36
CA ALA A 153 7.26 -11.67 3.46
C ALA A 153 6.50 -11.89 4.77
N ASP A 154 6.99 -12.78 5.63
CA ASP A 154 6.43 -13.01 6.97
C ASP A 154 6.78 -11.91 7.96
N ARG A 155 7.96 -11.29 7.84
CA ARG A 155 8.40 -10.14 8.65
C ARG A 155 8.51 -8.91 7.79
N VAL A 156 8.04 -7.79 8.34
CA VAL A 156 8.05 -6.48 7.66
C VAL A 156 8.85 -5.47 8.44
N LYS A 157 9.45 -4.57 7.70
CA LYS A 157 10.17 -3.40 8.18
C LYS A 157 9.38 -2.14 7.86
N LEU A 158 9.05 -1.38 8.87
CA LEU A 158 8.45 -0.05 8.76
C LEU A 158 9.53 0.99 8.96
N SER A 159 9.83 1.78 7.92
CA SER A 159 10.87 2.81 7.96
C SER A 159 10.24 4.20 7.98
N MET A 160 10.57 5.01 8.99
CA MET A 160 9.91 6.28 9.31
C MET A 160 10.93 7.39 9.57
N SER A 161 10.47 8.65 9.46
CA SER A 161 11.32 9.82 9.77
C SER A 161 10.60 10.83 10.68
N SER A 162 9.31 11.02 10.53
CA SER A 162 8.49 11.93 11.34
C SER A 162 7.01 11.60 11.25
N ALA A 163 6.20 12.19 12.11
CA ALA A 163 4.75 12.03 12.12
C ALA A 163 4.03 12.58 10.85
N LEU A 164 4.73 13.34 10.02
CA LEU A 164 4.18 13.98 8.82
C LEU A 164 4.79 13.45 7.52
N SER A 165 5.80 12.61 7.61
CA SER A 165 6.46 11.99 6.45
C SER A 165 5.79 10.67 6.10
N SER A 166 5.87 10.27 4.84
CA SER A 166 5.49 8.93 4.42
C SER A 166 6.32 7.87 5.17
N ILE A 167 5.75 6.70 5.33
CA ILE A 167 6.51 5.52 5.74
C ILE A 167 6.75 4.62 4.54
N ASN A 168 7.87 3.92 4.59
CA ASN A 168 8.12 2.78 3.73
C ASN A 168 7.80 1.49 4.49
N ILE A 169 7.12 0.57 3.82
CA ILE A 169 6.85 -0.78 4.29
C ILE A 169 7.55 -1.73 3.33
N GLU A 170 8.42 -2.55 3.85
CA GLU A 170 9.27 -3.44 3.06
C GLU A 170 9.36 -4.81 3.76
N PRO A 171 9.70 -5.90 3.05
CA PRO A 171 10.21 -7.10 3.68
C PRO A 171 11.40 -6.79 4.58
N SER A 172 11.49 -7.39 5.77
CA SER A 172 12.70 -7.28 6.62
C SER A 172 13.94 -7.79 5.89
N GLU A 173 13.76 -8.82 5.05
CA GLU A 173 14.78 -9.32 4.13
C GLU A 173 14.22 -9.26 2.71
N GLN A 174 14.86 -8.47 1.83
CA GLN A 174 14.46 -8.38 0.43
C GLN A 174 14.84 -9.66 -0.32
N GLY A 175 13.90 -10.17 -1.12
CA GLY A 175 14.14 -11.27 -2.05
C GLY A 175 14.81 -10.81 -3.36
N GLU A 176 14.73 -11.65 -4.39
CA GLU A 176 15.19 -11.29 -5.74
C GLU A 176 14.38 -10.12 -6.30
N ASP A 177 13.06 -10.11 -6.06
CA ASP A 177 12.17 -9.02 -6.38
C ASP A 177 12.11 -8.03 -5.21
N LYS A 178 12.22 -6.74 -5.52
CA LYS A 178 12.14 -5.68 -4.51
C LYS A 178 10.69 -5.26 -4.29
N GLU A 179 10.25 -5.38 -3.05
CA GLU A 179 8.95 -4.90 -2.60
C GLU A 179 9.11 -3.62 -1.77
N LEU A 180 8.35 -2.59 -2.13
CA LEU A 180 8.27 -1.33 -1.39
C LEU A 180 6.85 -0.78 -1.47
N PHE A 181 6.24 -0.55 -0.32
CA PHE A 181 4.94 0.10 -0.19
C PHE A 181 5.12 1.42 0.54
N LEU A 182 4.68 2.50 -0.08
CA LEU A 182 4.75 3.84 0.50
C LEU A 182 3.36 4.27 0.96
N LEU A 183 3.25 4.65 2.24
CA LEU A 183 2.01 5.09 2.83
C LEU A 183 2.16 6.48 3.45
N LEU A 184 1.20 7.37 3.13
CA LEU A 184 1.14 8.72 3.71
C LEU A 184 0.39 8.70 5.05
N PRO A 185 0.87 9.43 6.07
CA PRO A 185 0.19 9.55 7.34
C PRO A 185 -1.06 10.44 7.26
N VAL A 186 -1.96 10.23 8.19
CA VAL A 186 -3.10 11.12 8.44
C VAL A 186 -2.69 12.15 9.50
N ARG A 187 -2.96 13.42 9.25
CA ARG A 187 -2.73 14.46 10.25
C ARG A 187 -3.70 14.28 11.43
N MET A 188 -3.16 14.07 12.60
CA MET A 188 -3.92 14.12 13.83
C MET A 188 -4.27 15.59 14.10
N LYS A 189 -5.54 15.85 14.44
CA LYS A 189 -5.93 17.14 15.02
C LYS A 189 -5.73 17.04 16.52
N ASP A 190 -4.98 17.96 17.08
CA ASP A 190 -4.89 18.18 18.52
C ASP A 190 -6.26 18.51 19.12
#